data_d78104797d330f91ec3350baa33f754d
#
_entry.id   d78104797d330f91ec3350baa33f754d
#
_cell.length_a   1.000
_cell.length_b   1.000
_cell.length_c   1.000
_cell.angle_alpha   90.00
_cell.angle_beta   90.00
_cell.angle_gamma   90.00
#
_symmetry.space_group_name_H-M   'P 1'
#
loop_
_entity.id
_entity.type
_entity.pdbx_description
1 polymer ?
#
loop_
_entity_poly.entity_id
_entity_poly.type
_entity_poly.pdbx_seq_one_letter_code
_entity_poly.pdbx_strand_id
1 'polypeptide(L)'
;FFEIGQDHYYYDDMQTEDHVASLINTSYMPLCKTLTEMIRLSKGRFHCALSVSGIMLEMFEQYNPEMIDILKELAATGCVEFVVTPYAYSLASVYSDTEAVEQLQSQQAQVKQLLGVESTTAFLTELLYSDEIAIQLHKLGFKAVMTEGAKHILSWKSPNYVYSSSAAPKLKVLLRNTNLSDELAFHFSDPAWHNFPMDAERFATTLATLPEQEQVTNIWVGAETFGVRQSAMTGIFDFLKAFPYYAMEQSMGFMTPSEITKKFAATDAIVVPYPLTWAGEAKDLSIYNGNDLQQEALQKLYAVAERVHLCQDKRLKHDWLILQDVNYLHFMNHIDQGDTQFESAYDAFINYMNILSDFLQRVEEQYPTTIKNEELNELLKTIQNQEKEIEKLEKQLKEIKKTTKKTCAKKEVK
;
A
#
# COMPACT_ATOMS: atom_id res chain seq x y z
N PHE A 1 -1.15 -11.52 14.09
CA PHE A 1 -1.18 -12.91 14.63
C PHE A 1 -2.60 -13.28 15.00
N PHE A 2 -3.08 -14.45 14.54
CA PHE A 2 -4.43 -14.92 14.77
C PHE A 2 -4.47 -16.12 15.72
N GLU A 3 -5.41 -16.07 16.65
CA GLU A 3 -5.87 -17.23 17.43
C GLU A 3 -7.41 -17.17 17.60
N ILE A 4 -8.05 -18.29 17.96
CA ILE A 4 -9.47 -18.30 18.29
C ILE A 4 -9.60 -18.22 19.80
N GLY A 5 -10.01 -17.05 20.28
CA GLY A 5 -10.25 -16.78 21.70
C GLY A 5 -11.73 -16.80 22.07
N GLN A 6 -12.03 -16.40 23.32
CA GLN A 6 -13.41 -16.20 23.77
C GLN A 6 -14.10 -15.06 23.00
N ASP A 7 -15.39 -15.14 22.85
CA ASP A 7 -16.23 -14.13 22.18
C ASP A 7 -15.79 -13.81 20.73
N HIS A 8 -15.29 -14.82 20.00
CA HIS A 8 -14.83 -14.68 18.62
C HIS A 8 -13.69 -13.64 18.48
N TYR A 9 -12.79 -13.60 19.46
CA TYR A 9 -11.59 -12.78 19.40
C TYR A 9 -10.47 -13.56 18.72
N TYR A 10 -9.87 -13.00 17.67
CA TYR A 10 -8.95 -13.71 16.78
C TYR A 10 -7.48 -13.28 16.95
N TYR A 11 -7.19 -12.35 17.86
CA TYR A 11 -5.90 -11.68 17.93
C TYR A 11 -5.12 -12.12 19.15
N ASP A 12 -3.81 -12.29 18.97
CA ASP A 12 -2.83 -12.37 20.06
C ASP A 12 -2.22 -10.97 20.22
N ASP A 13 -2.80 -10.16 21.10
CA ASP A 13 -2.38 -8.77 21.30
C ASP A 13 -0.93 -8.68 21.79
N MET A 14 -0.49 -9.62 22.64
CA MET A 14 0.87 -9.60 23.20
C MET A 14 1.91 -9.90 22.10
N GLN A 15 1.70 -10.94 21.31
CA GLN A 15 2.59 -11.23 20.19
C GLN A 15 2.57 -10.12 19.13
N THR A 16 1.40 -9.54 18.87
CA THR A 16 1.25 -8.42 17.93
C THR A 16 2.03 -7.20 18.42
N GLU A 17 1.88 -6.82 19.69
CA GLU A 17 2.61 -5.70 20.29
C GLU A 17 4.12 -5.93 20.22
N ASP A 18 4.60 -7.11 20.62
CA ASP A 18 6.03 -7.45 20.60
C ASP A 18 6.61 -7.40 19.17
N HIS A 19 5.87 -7.94 18.19
CA HIS A 19 6.29 -7.91 16.79
C HIS A 19 6.33 -6.50 16.22
N VAL A 20 5.26 -5.73 16.42
CA VAL A 20 5.17 -4.33 15.97
C VAL A 20 6.24 -3.48 16.64
N ALA A 21 6.46 -3.64 17.95
CA ALA A 21 7.52 -2.94 18.67
C ALA A 21 8.91 -3.28 18.13
N SER A 22 9.15 -4.56 17.81
CA SER A 22 10.40 -5.00 17.19
C SER A 22 10.63 -4.31 15.83
N LEU A 23 9.65 -4.32 14.94
CA LEU A 23 9.74 -3.67 13.62
C LEU A 23 9.94 -2.15 13.75
N ILE A 24 9.21 -1.51 14.65
CA ILE A 24 9.37 -0.07 14.92
C ILE A 24 10.80 0.24 15.35
N ASN A 25 11.33 -0.50 16.32
CA ASN A 25 12.66 -0.22 16.88
C ASN A 25 13.80 -0.55 15.92
N THR A 26 13.67 -1.61 15.13
CA THR A 26 14.75 -2.06 14.24
C THR A 26 14.72 -1.39 12.86
N SER A 27 13.54 -1.00 12.37
CA SER A 27 13.34 -0.51 11.00
C SER A 27 12.62 0.84 10.94
N TYR A 28 11.35 0.91 11.33
CA TYR A 28 10.49 2.03 10.94
C TYR A 28 10.90 3.35 11.58
N MET A 29 11.17 3.36 12.88
CA MET A 29 11.60 4.58 13.57
C MET A 29 13.00 5.04 13.13
N PRO A 30 14.03 4.16 13.03
CA PRO A 30 15.33 4.53 12.45
C PRO A 30 15.22 5.04 11.01
N LEU A 31 14.38 4.42 10.17
CA LEU A 31 14.15 4.87 8.79
C LEU A 31 13.56 6.27 8.76
N CYS A 32 12.46 6.51 9.47
CA CYS A 32 11.81 7.82 9.51
C CYS A 32 12.74 8.93 10.03
N LYS A 33 13.52 8.65 11.09
CA LYS A 33 14.54 9.58 11.60
C LYS A 33 15.63 9.87 10.55
N THR A 34 16.07 8.83 9.83
CA THR A 34 17.05 9.00 8.75
C THR A 34 16.48 9.84 7.61
N LEU A 35 15.25 9.61 7.18
CA LEU A 35 14.58 10.42 6.15
C LEU A 35 14.45 11.89 6.58
N THR A 36 14.06 12.14 7.83
CA THR A 36 14.00 13.51 8.38
C THR A 36 15.39 14.19 8.32
N GLU A 37 16.44 13.46 8.67
CA GLU A 37 17.81 13.98 8.60
C GLU A 37 18.25 14.23 7.15
N MET A 38 17.96 13.34 6.21
CA MET A 38 18.24 13.51 4.78
C MET A 38 17.58 14.77 4.22
N ILE A 39 16.30 15.00 4.55
CA ILE A 39 15.56 16.21 4.15
C ILE A 39 16.25 17.46 4.72
N ARG A 40 16.60 17.43 6.01
CA ARG A 40 17.27 18.54 6.70
C ARG A 40 18.65 18.84 6.08
N LEU A 41 19.50 17.82 5.89
CA LEU A 41 20.86 17.96 5.34
C LEU A 41 20.83 18.43 3.90
N SER A 42 19.87 17.97 3.10
CA SER A 42 19.71 18.40 1.72
C SER A 42 19.02 19.78 1.58
N LYS A 43 18.63 20.42 2.70
CA LYS A 43 17.88 21.68 2.73
C LYS A 43 16.57 21.58 1.94
N GLY A 44 15.84 20.49 2.14
CA GLY A 44 14.55 20.23 1.47
C GLY A 44 14.66 19.87 -0.01
N ARG A 45 15.83 19.44 -0.50
CA ARG A 45 16.02 19.00 -1.89
C ARG A 45 15.86 17.49 -2.08
N PHE A 46 15.90 16.72 -0.99
CA PHE A 46 15.60 15.31 -1.02
C PHE A 46 14.09 15.11 -0.88
N HIS A 47 13.48 14.48 -1.88
CA HIS A 47 12.05 14.14 -1.89
C HIS A 47 11.90 12.63 -2.06
N CYS A 48 10.90 12.06 -1.40
CA CYS A 48 10.58 10.64 -1.50
C CYS A 48 9.08 10.38 -1.36
N ALA A 49 8.69 9.11 -1.43
CA ALA A 49 7.34 8.66 -1.15
C ALA A 49 7.36 7.55 -0.10
N LEU A 50 6.34 7.50 0.74
CA LEU A 50 6.08 6.44 1.70
C LEU A 50 4.70 5.84 1.47
N SER A 51 4.58 4.54 1.64
CA SER A 51 3.30 3.81 1.68
C SER A 51 3.14 3.19 3.06
N VAL A 52 2.04 3.47 3.73
CA VAL A 52 1.69 2.88 5.02
C VAL A 52 0.22 2.45 4.96
N SER A 53 -0.08 1.18 5.23
CA SER A 53 -1.46 0.68 5.22
C SER A 53 -2.29 1.25 6.38
N GLY A 54 -3.61 1.22 6.23
CA GLY A 54 -4.52 1.69 7.28
C GLY A 54 -4.38 0.89 8.56
N ILE A 55 -4.31 -0.43 8.46
CA ILE A 55 -4.11 -1.32 9.61
C ILE A 55 -2.77 -1.01 10.30
N MET A 56 -1.69 -0.76 9.56
CA MET A 56 -0.42 -0.40 10.17
C MET A 56 -0.50 0.95 10.91
N LEU A 57 -1.24 1.92 10.36
CA LEU A 57 -1.48 3.19 11.07
C LEU A 57 -2.28 2.99 12.36
N GLU A 58 -3.30 2.10 12.37
CA GLU A 58 -4.02 1.72 13.60
C GLU A 58 -3.07 1.09 14.63
N MET A 59 -2.19 0.18 14.21
CA MET A 59 -1.20 -0.43 15.09
C MET A 59 -0.22 0.59 15.66
N PHE A 60 0.19 1.58 14.87
CA PHE A 60 1.01 2.69 15.38
C PHE A 60 0.27 3.54 16.41
N GLU A 61 -1.02 3.86 16.15
CA GLU A 61 -1.82 4.61 17.14
C GLU A 61 -1.99 3.82 18.44
N GLN A 62 -2.15 2.51 18.36
CA GLN A 62 -2.39 1.65 19.52
C GLN A 62 -1.10 1.36 20.30
N TYR A 63 -0.02 0.95 19.64
CA TYR A 63 1.17 0.40 20.29
C TYR A 63 2.34 1.38 20.39
N ASN A 64 2.42 2.37 19.49
CA ASN A 64 3.51 3.36 19.51
C ASN A 64 3.10 4.69 18.84
N PRO A 65 2.39 5.56 19.57
CA PRO A 65 1.95 6.85 19.02
C PRO A 65 3.08 7.77 18.51
N GLU A 66 4.32 7.60 19.00
CA GLU A 66 5.48 8.37 18.51
C GLU A 66 5.73 8.13 17.00
N MET A 67 5.34 6.96 16.47
CA MET A 67 5.39 6.71 15.04
C MET A 67 4.45 7.64 14.25
N ILE A 68 3.27 7.91 14.78
CA ILE A 68 2.34 8.85 14.14
C ILE A 68 2.92 10.28 14.17
N ASP A 69 3.58 10.66 15.27
CA ASP A 69 4.17 12.00 15.38
C ASP A 69 5.32 12.21 14.39
N ILE A 70 6.22 11.24 14.23
CA ILE A 70 7.29 11.34 13.23
C ILE A 70 6.77 11.31 11.79
N LEU A 71 5.69 10.56 11.50
CA LEU A 71 5.04 10.59 10.19
C LEU A 71 4.40 11.96 9.92
N LYS A 72 3.81 12.63 10.93
CA LYS A 72 3.32 14.00 10.82
C LYS A 72 4.45 15.00 10.57
N GLU A 73 5.59 14.84 11.24
CA GLU A 73 6.78 15.66 10.99
C GLU A 73 7.25 15.53 9.53
N LEU A 74 7.36 14.30 9.03
CA LEU A 74 7.71 14.01 7.64
C LEU A 74 6.70 14.63 6.67
N ALA A 75 5.39 14.48 6.92
CA ALA A 75 4.34 15.07 6.10
C ALA A 75 4.43 16.60 6.07
N ALA A 76 4.71 17.23 7.22
CA ALA A 76 4.83 18.69 7.34
C ALA A 76 6.01 19.27 6.55
N THR A 77 7.03 18.47 6.23
CA THR A 77 8.16 18.94 5.40
C THR A 77 7.77 19.28 3.97
N GLY A 78 6.67 18.70 3.46
CA GLY A 78 6.28 18.79 2.06
C GLY A 78 7.20 18.02 1.08
N CYS A 79 8.21 17.32 1.61
CA CYS A 79 9.17 16.55 0.82
C CYS A 79 8.81 15.05 0.71
N VAL A 80 7.81 14.60 1.46
CA VAL A 80 7.36 13.20 1.48
C VAL A 80 5.93 13.11 0.99
N GLU A 81 5.69 12.31 -0.04
CA GLU A 81 4.34 11.95 -0.50
C GLU A 81 3.90 10.64 0.13
N PHE A 82 2.81 10.65 0.88
CA PHE A 82 2.18 9.45 1.41
C PHE A 82 1.24 8.90 0.34
N VAL A 83 1.71 7.89 -0.40
CA VAL A 83 0.96 7.26 -1.48
C VAL A 83 -0.14 6.35 -0.95
N VAL A 84 -1.22 6.23 -1.70
CA VAL A 84 -2.42 5.49 -1.27
C VAL A 84 -2.26 4.01 -1.57
N THR A 85 -2.41 3.19 -0.53
CA THR A 85 -2.40 1.72 -0.61
C THR A 85 -3.75 1.16 -0.12
N PRO A 86 -4.12 -0.09 -0.42
CA PRO A 86 -5.30 -0.70 0.21
C PRO A 86 -5.19 -0.68 1.74
N TYR A 87 -6.30 -0.36 2.40
CA TYR A 87 -6.33 -0.19 3.86
C TYR A 87 -5.79 -1.41 4.62
N ALA A 88 -6.20 -2.60 4.19
CA ALA A 88 -5.81 -3.88 4.77
C ALA A 88 -4.59 -4.52 4.08
N TYR A 89 -3.90 -3.81 3.18
CA TYR A 89 -2.83 -4.40 2.36
C TYR A 89 -3.27 -5.68 1.65
N SER A 90 -4.45 -5.65 1.05
CA SER A 90 -5.18 -6.79 0.49
C SER A 90 -5.07 -6.90 -1.03
N LEU A 91 -5.52 -8.04 -1.57
CA LEU A 91 -5.69 -8.27 -3.01
C LEU A 91 -7.11 -7.93 -3.50
N ALA A 92 -7.87 -7.12 -2.75
CA ALA A 92 -9.25 -6.76 -3.09
C ALA A 92 -9.42 -6.26 -4.53
N SER A 93 -8.44 -5.56 -5.09
CA SER A 93 -8.48 -5.05 -6.47
C SER A 93 -8.59 -6.16 -7.55
N VAL A 94 -8.38 -7.42 -7.18
CA VAL A 94 -8.54 -8.58 -8.09
C VAL A 94 -9.85 -9.32 -7.82
N TYR A 95 -10.33 -9.30 -6.58
CA TYR A 95 -11.42 -10.20 -6.15
C TYR A 95 -12.73 -9.49 -5.86
N SER A 96 -12.71 -8.19 -5.54
CA SER A 96 -13.91 -7.41 -5.21
C SER A 96 -13.72 -5.91 -5.49
N ASP A 97 -14.30 -5.44 -6.58
CA ASP A 97 -14.24 -4.00 -6.96
C ASP A 97 -14.77 -3.08 -5.84
N THR A 98 -15.87 -3.47 -5.22
CA THR A 98 -16.49 -2.67 -4.14
C THR A 98 -15.55 -2.55 -2.95
N GLU A 99 -14.97 -3.66 -2.52
CA GLU A 99 -14.03 -3.69 -1.40
C GLU A 99 -12.75 -2.89 -1.72
N ALA A 100 -12.19 -3.06 -2.91
CA ALA A 100 -11.03 -2.29 -3.34
C ALA A 100 -11.27 -0.78 -3.27
N VAL A 101 -12.43 -0.32 -3.72
CA VAL A 101 -12.84 1.08 -3.64
C VAL A 101 -12.96 1.56 -2.20
N GLU A 102 -13.63 0.78 -1.35
CA GLU A 102 -13.81 1.13 0.07
C GLU A 102 -12.47 1.20 0.81
N GLN A 103 -11.57 0.26 0.58
CA GLN A 103 -10.25 0.27 1.21
C GLN A 103 -9.39 1.47 0.77
N LEU A 104 -9.36 1.79 -0.53
CA LEU A 104 -8.59 2.94 -1.01
C LEU A 104 -9.16 4.27 -0.48
N GLN A 105 -10.48 4.42 -0.44
CA GLN A 105 -11.12 5.62 0.10
C GLN A 105 -10.92 5.75 1.62
N SER A 106 -11.01 4.65 2.36
CA SER A 106 -10.75 4.62 3.80
C SER A 106 -9.31 4.99 4.12
N GLN A 107 -8.37 4.47 3.36
CA GLN A 107 -6.95 4.81 3.49
C GLN A 107 -6.70 6.30 3.23
N GLN A 108 -7.26 6.85 2.15
CA GLN A 108 -7.14 8.29 1.87
C GLN A 108 -7.71 9.14 3.01
N ALA A 109 -8.86 8.74 3.54
CA ALA A 109 -9.51 9.45 4.64
C ALA A 109 -8.66 9.40 5.92
N GLN A 110 -8.09 8.25 6.27
CA GLN A 110 -7.26 8.07 7.45
C GLN A 110 -5.95 8.86 7.34
N VAL A 111 -5.23 8.77 6.22
CA VAL A 111 -4.00 9.55 5.98
C VAL A 111 -4.29 11.05 6.07
N LYS A 112 -5.38 11.52 5.48
CA LYS A 112 -5.80 12.92 5.60
C LYS A 112 -6.13 13.31 7.03
N GLN A 113 -6.82 12.45 7.78
CA GLN A 113 -7.18 12.71 9.17
C GLN A 113 -5.95 12.75 10.09
N LEU A 114 -5.04 11.78 9.96
CA LEU A 114 -3.88 11.63 10.83
C LEU A 114 -2.73 12.55 10.46
N LEU A 115 -2.40 12.65 9.17
CA LEU A 115 -1.20 13.33 8.68
C LEU A 115 -1.50 14.67 8.01
N GLY A 116 -2.75 14.98 7.71
CA GLY A 116 -3.16 16.25 7.09
C GLY A 116 -2.83 16.40 5.61
N VAL A 117 -2.42 15.31 4.94
CA VAL A 117 -2.00 15.30 3.53
C VAL A 117 -2.88 14.41 2.68
N GLU A 118 -2.85 14.65 1.37
CA GLU A 118 -3.58 13.86 0.37
C GLU A 118 -2.64 13.52 -0.79
N SER A 119 -2.79 12.32 -1.35
CA SER A 119 -2.11 11.92 -2.58
C SER A 119 -3.11 11.42 -3.63
N THR A 120 -2.75 11.58 -4.89
CA THR A 120 -3.43 11.01 -6.05
C THR A 120 -2.60 9.94 -6.74
N THR A 121 -1.58 9.44 -6.04
CA THR A 121 -0.75 8.33 -6.49
C THR A 121 -1.15 7.05 -5.75
N ALA A 122 -1.44 5.99 -6.49
CA ALA A 122 -1.73 4.69 -5.94
C ALA A 122 -0.46 3.81 -5.91
N PHE A 123 -0.32 3.07 -4.81
CA PHE A 123 0.64 1.99 -4.63
C PHE A 123 -0.16 0.79 -4.11
N LEU A 124 -0.56 -0.11 -4.99
CA LEU A 124 -1.33 -1.27 -4.55
C LEU A 124 -0.41 -2.33 -3.95
N THR A 125 -1.01 -3.22 -3.17
CA THR A 125 -0.35 -4.34 -2.51
C THR A 125 0.64 -5.03 -3.44
N GLU A 126 1.90 -5.14 -3.02
CA GLU A 126 2.95 -5.81 -3.80
C GLU A 126 3.16 -5.23 -5.22
N LEU A 127 2.94 -3.92 -5.40
CA LEU A 127 2.97 -3.25 -6.72
C LEU A 127 1.96 -3.82 -7.71
N LEU A 128 0.86 -4.39 -7.21
CA LEU A 128 -0.20 -4.98 -8.01
C LEU A 128 -0.75 -3.99 -9.05
N TYR A 129 -0.79 -4.43 -10.29
CA TYR A 129 -1.29 -3.63 -11.41
C TYR A 129 -1.82 -4.52 -12.54
N SER A 130 -2.87 -4.07 -13.21
CA SER A 130 -3.33 -4.56 -14.50
C SER A 130 -4.09 -3.45 -15.24
N ASP A 131 -4.42 -3.69 -16.50
CA ASP A 131 -5.23 -2.75 -17.28
C ASP A 131 -6.63 -2.54 -16.67
N GLU A 132 -7.23 -3.57 -16.06
CA GLU A 132 -8.51 -3.46 -15.35
C GLU A 132 -8.39 -2.59 -14.10
N ILE A 133 -7.35 -2.80 -13.31
CA ILE A 133 -7.05 -2.00 -12.13
C ILE A 133 -6.80 -0.52 -12.53
N ALA A 134 -6.13 -0.29 -13.65
CA ALA A 134 -5.91 1.06 -14.16
C ALA A 134 -7.21 1.81 -14.46
N ILE A 135 -8.20 1.14 -15.04
CA ILE A 135 -9.54 1.72 -15.28
C ILE A 135 -10.20 2.09 -13.96
N GLN A 136 -10.13 1.21 -12.96
CA GLN A 136 -10.70 1.42 -11.64
C GLN A 136 -10.04 2.62 -10.92
N LEU A 137 -8.71 2.67 -10.89
CA LEU A 137 -7.97 3.77 -10.30
C LEU A 137 -8.25 5.12 -10.98
N HIS A 138 -8.35 5.10 -12.31
CA HIS A 138 -8.68 6.31 -13.06
C HIS A 138 -10.10 6.84 -12.72
N LYS A 139 -11.08 5.94 -12.58
CA LYS A 139 -12.44 6.31 -12.15
C LYS A 139 -12.47 6.93 -10.75
N LEU A 140 -11.60 6.46 -9.85
CA LEU A 140 -11.44 7.00 -8.50
C LEU A 140 -10.67 8.34 -8.46
N GLY A 141 -10.13 8.79 -9.59
CA GLY A 141 -9.46 10.08 -9.71
C GLY A 141 -7.96 10.05 -9.48
N PHE A 142 -7.35 8.87 -9.35
CA PHE A 142 -5.90 8.75 -9.29
C PHE A 142 -5.24 9.27 -10.57
N LYS A 143 -4.05 9.87 -10.41
CA LYS A 143 -3.26 10.45 -11.51
C LYS A 143 -2.05 9.58 -11.86
N ALA A 144 -1.55 8.84 -10.88
CA ALA A 144 -0.44 7.92 -11.06
C ALA A 144 -0.69 6.62 -10.31
N VAL A 145 -0.05 5.57 -10.80
CA VAL A 145 0.09 4.29 -10.13
C VAL A 145 1.52 3.81 -10.26
N MET A 146 1.99 3.12 -9.24
CA MET A 146 3.32 2.53 -9.19
C MET A 146 3.20 1.03 -9.37
N THR A 147 4.08 0.46 -10.21
CA THR A 147 4.10 -0.98 -10.45
C THR A 147 5.49 -1.47 -10.82
N GLU A 148 5.65 -2.77 -10.97
CA GLU A 148 6.92 -3.42 -11.28
C GLU A 148 7.35 -3.19 -12.74
N GLY A 149 8.64 -2.95 -12.94
CA GLY A 149 9.26 -2.83 -14.26
C GLY A 149 9.63 -4.19 -14.88
N ALA A 150 8.67 -5.11 -14.96
CA ALA A 150 8.92 -6.47 -15.40
C ALA A 150 9.34 -6.57 -16.87
N LYS A 151 10.41 -7.34 -17.14
CA LYS A 151 10.99 -7.48 -18.48
C LYS A 151 10.00 -8.04 -19.53
N HIS A 152 9.10 -8.93 -19.14
CA HIS A 152 8.11 -9.50 -20.06
C HIS A 152 7.05 -8.49 -20.51
N ILE A 153 6.80 -7.44 -19.70
CA ILE A 153 5.92 -6.31 -20.06
C ILE A 153 6.69 -5.27 -20.87
N LEU A 154 7.90 -4.91 -20.41
CA LEU A 154 8.69 -3.86 -21.03
C LEU A 154 9.36 -4.29 -22.34
N SER A 155 9.67 -5.58 -22.48
CA SER A 155 10.43 -6.09 -23.61
C SER A 155 11.81 -5.40 -23.70
N TRP A 156 11.99 -4.53 -24.69
CA TRP A 156 13.21 -3.73 -24.90
C TRP A 156 13.16 -2.33 -24.25
N LYS A 157 11.99 -1.91 -23.71
CA LYS A 157 11.80 -0.59 -23.11
C LYS A 157 12.49 -0.51 -21.74
N SER A 158 12.96 0.69 -21.40
CA SER A 158 13.53 0.96 -20.07
C SER A 158 12.43 1.26 -19.05
N PRO A 159 12.54 0.84 -17.79
CA PRO A 159 11.63 1.24 -16.71
C PRO A 159 11.80 2.71 -16.30
N ASN A 160 12.84 3.39 -16.79
CA ASN A 160 13.24 4.72 -16.34
C ASN A 160 12.54 5.87 -17.13
N TYR A 161 11.36 5.59 -17.66
CA TYR A 161 10.48 6.57 -18.28
C TYR A 161 9.11 6.61 -17.59
N VAL A 162 8.43 7.74 -17.71
CA VAL A 162 7.02 7.82 -17.34
C VAL A 162 6.19 7.24 -18.47
N TYR A 163 5.35 6.27 -18.12
CA TYR A 163 4.42 5.63 -19.05
C TYR A 163 2.98 6.10 -18.79
N SER A 164 2.09 5.78 -19.70
CA SER A 164 0.64 5.82 -19.48
C SER A 164 0.06 4.41 -19.52
N SER A 165 -1.08 4.21 -18.87
CA SER A 165 -1.86 2.99 -19.06
C SER A 165 -2.50 2.98 -20.44
N SER A 166 -2.45 1.86 -21.15
CA SER A 166 -3.17 1.68 -22.40
C SER A 166 -4.68 1.72 -22.23
N ALA A 167 -5.18 1.18 -21.11
CA ALA A 167 -6.60 1.12 -20.80
C ALA A 167 -7.15 2.42 -20.19
N ALA A 168 -6.30 3.22 -19.55
CA ALA A 168 -6.63 4.50 -18.94
C ALA A 168 -5.55 5.55 -19.26
N PRO A 169 -5.52 6.15 -20.48
CA PRO A 169 -4.39 6.97 -20.96
C PRO A 169 -4.06 8.21 -20.13
N LYS A 170 -4.96 8.66 -19.27
CA LYS A 170 -4.72 9.78 -18.34
C LYS A 170 -4.02 9.35 -17.05
N LEU A 171 -4.00 8.05 -16.73
CA LEU A 171 -3.31 7.51 -15.59
C LEU A 171 -1.84 7.27 -15.98
N LYS A 172 -0.92 7.91 -15.28
CA LYS A 172 0.51 7.70 -15.46
C LYS A 172 0.97 6.48 -14.67
N VAL A 173 1.89 5.73 -15.26
CA VAL A 173 2.45 4.53 -14.66
C VAL A 173 3.93 4.76 -14.41
N LEU A 174 4.34 4.64 -13.15
CA LEU A 174 5.71 4.77 -12.69
C LEU A 174 6.24 3.36 -12.41
N LEU A 175 7.29 2.99 -13.13
CA LEU A 175 7.80 1.62 -13.09
C LEU A 175 8.99 1.52 -12.14
N ARG A 176 8.97 0.52 -11.27
CA ARG A 176 10.10 0.17 -10.42
C ARG A 176 11.28 -0.26 -11.29
N ASN A 177 12.46 0.29 -11.05
CA ASN A 177 13.68 -0.28 -11.60
C ASN A 177 14.05 -1.52 -10.78
N THR A 178 13.69 -2.69 -11.32
CA THR A 178 13.85 -3.98 -10.66
C THR A 178 15.30 -4.20 -10.21
N ASN A 179 16.25 -4.06 -11.13
CA ASN A 179 17.65 -4.38 -10.85
C ASN A 179 18.22 -3.52 -9.71
N LEU A 180 18.07 -2.19 -9.80
CA LEU A 180 18.62 -1.27 -8.79
C LEU A 180 17.91 -1.39 -7.44
N SER A 181 16.62 -1.66 -7.46
CA SER A 181 15.85 -1.86 -6.23
C SER A 181 16.21 -3.18 -5.55
N ASP A 182 16.35 -4.27 -6.33
CA ASP A 182 16.72 -5.59 -5.80
C ASP A 182 18.19 -5.60 -5.33
N GLU A 183 19.08 -4.89 -6.01
CA GLU A 183 20.47 -4.72 -5.59
C GLU A 183 20.55 -4.09 -4.18
N LEU A 184 19.77 -3.03 -3.95
CA LEU A 184 19.70 -2.39 -2.64
C LEU A 184 19.00 -3.28 -1.60
N ALA A 185 17.91 -3.92 -1.95
CA ALA A 185 17.10 -4.67 -1.00
C ALA A 185 17.75 -6.00 -0.58
N PHE A 186 18.40 -6.71 -1.52
CA PHE A 186 18.82 -8.09 -1.31
C PHE A 186 20.35 -8.26 -1.31
N HIS A 187 21.08 -7.39 -1.98
CA HIS A 187 22.51 -7.58 -2.22
C HIS A 187 23.41 -6.53 -1.56
N PHE A 188 22.84 -5.57 -0.83
CA PHE A 188 23.59 -4.48 -0.20
C PHE A 188 24.77 -4.98 0.66
N SER A 189 24.56 -6.00 1.47
CA SER A 189 25.56 -6.57 2.37
C SER A 189 26.08 -7.95 1.94
N ASP A 190 25.79 -8.39 0.70
CA ASP A 190 26.24 -9.68 0.19
C ASP A 190 27.66 -9.62 -0.35
N PRO A 191 28.66 -10.23 0.33
CA PRO A 191 30.06 -10.22 -0.13
C PRO A 191 30.28 -10.96 -1.46
N ALA A 192 29.36 -11.84 -1.86
CA ALA A 192 29.44 -12.58 -3.11
C ALA A 192 28.90 -11.78 -4.30
N TRP A 193 28.19 -10.67 -4.04
CA TRP A 193 27.64 -9.83 -5.09
C TRP A 193 28.74 -9.04 -5.81
N HIS A 194 28.68 -8.98 -7.13
CA HIS A 194 29.73 -8.37 -7.96
C HIS A 194 29.95 -6.87 -7.71
N ASN A 195 28.94 -6.16 -7.15
CA ASN A 195 29.01 -4.75 -6.79
C ASN A 195 29.34 -4.52 -5.32
N PHE A 196 29.65 -5.57 -4.55
CA PHE A 196 30.08 -5.42 -3.16
C PHE A 196 31.50 -4.83 -3.04
N PRO A 197 31.79 -3.96 -2.06
CA PRO A 197 30.83 -3.31 -1.15
C PRO A 197 30.05 -2.20 -1.86
N MET A 198 28.75 -2.09 -1.52
CA MET A 198 27.91 -1.01 -2.00
C MET A 198 27.99 0.16 -1.02
N ASP A 199 28.47 1.31 -1.49
CA ASP A 199 28.44 2.57 -0.77
C ASP A 199 27.64 3.63 -1.54
N ALA A 200 27.33 4.75 -0.87
CA ALA A 200 26.48 5.78 -1.43
C ALA A 200 27.09 6.48 -2.66
N GLU A 201 28.42 6.67 -2.69
CA GLU A 201 29.13 7.30 -3.80
C GLU A 201 29.11 6.40 -5.03
N ARG A 202 29.44 5.11 -4.84
CA ARG A 202 29.44 4.11 -5.91
C ARG A 202 28.03 3.92 -6.49
N PHE A 203 27.01 3.86 -5.64
CA PHE A 203 25.63 3.72 -6.10
C PHE A 203 25.17 4.96 -6.88
N ALA A 204 25.48 6.16 -6.41
CA ALA A 204 25.20 7.41 -7.14
C ALA A 204 25.94 7.45 -8.49
N THR A 205 27.20 7.01 -8.52
CA THR A 205 27.97 6.91 -9.77
C THR A 205 27.34 5.91 -10.75
N THR A 206 26.88 4.77 -10.26
CA THR A 206 26.16 3.78 -11.09
C THR A 206 24.91 4.40 -11.70
N LEU A 207 24.10 5.12 -10.91
CA LEU A 207 22.92 5.83 -11.42
C LEU A 207 23.29 6.88 -12.48
N ALA A 208 24.41 7.57 -12.34
CA ALA A 208 24.90 8.56 -13.30
C ALA A 208 25.35 7.95 -14.64
N THR A 209 25.57 6.63 -14.71
CA THR A 209 25.86 5.92 -15.97
C THR A 209 24.62 5.60 -16.79
N LEU A 210 23.43 5.78 -16.24
CA LEU A 210 22.18 5.59 -16.98
C LEU A 210 22.09 6.60 -18.14
N PRO A 211 21.38 6.24 -19.22
CA PRO A 211 21.25 7.12 -20.38
C PRO A 211 20.63 8.47 -20.02
N GLU A 212 21.25 9.58 -20.46
CA GLU A 212 20.81 10.96 -20.16
C GLU A 212 19.37 11.27 -20.63
N GLN A 213 18.87 10.55 -21.64
CA GLN A 213 17.51 10.73 -22.14
C GLN A 213 16.45 10.10 -21.23
N GLU A 214 16.81 9.27 -20.27
CA GLU A 214 15.89 8.69 -19.30
C GLU A 214 15.35 9.75 -18.33
N GLN A 215 14.06 9.67 -18.02
CA GLN A 215 13.36 10.72 -17.30
C GLN A 215 13.48 10.58 -15.78
N VAL A 216 13.31 9.37 -15.28
CA VAL A 216 13.22 9.07 -13.84
C VAL A 216 13.70 7.65 -13.56
N THR A 217 14.35 7.45 -12.44
CA THR A 217 14.68 6.11 -11.92
C THR A 217 13.92 5.91 -10.62
N ASN A 218 12.96 4.98 -10.62
CA ASN A 218 12.17 4.68 -9.44
C ASN A 218 12.78 3.49 -8.69
N ILE A 219 13.29 3.74 -7.49
CA ILE A 219 13.81 2.73 -6.58
C ILE A 219 12.76 2.51 -5.49
N TRP A 220 12.19 1.30 -5.46
CA TRP A 220 11.17 0.89 -4.50
C TRP A 220 11.64 -0.32 -3.73
N VAL A 221 11.63 -0.19 -2.42
CA VAL A 221 12.00 -1.25 -1.49
C VAL A 221 11.05 -1.23 -0.29
N GLY A 222 10.81 -2.38 0.32
CA GLY A 222 10.08 -2.45 1.58
C GLY A 222 10.84 -1.73 2.69
N ALA A 223 10.13 -1.13 3.63
CA ALA A 223 10.73 -0.43 4.76
C ALA A 223 11.66 -1.35 5.57
N GLU A 224 11.30 -2.64 5.67
CA GLU A 224 12.05 -3.70 6.35
C GLU A 224 13.44 -3.95 5.71
N THR A 225 13.67 -3.47 4.49
CA THR A 225 15.02 -3.44 3.91
C THR A 225 16.00 -2.74 4.85
N PHE A 226 15.57 -1.68 5.51
CA PHE A 226 16.37 -0.86 6.40
C PHE A 226 16.22 -1.32 7.86
N GLY A 227 17.15 -2.11 8.34
CA GLY A 227 17.23 -2.55 9.73
C GLY A 227 16.85 -4.01 9.96
N VAL A 228 15.92 -4.58 9.19
CA VAL A 228 15.55 -6.00 9.28
C VAL A 228 16.33 -6.83 8.26
N ARG A 229 16.06 -6.63 6.96
CA ARG A 229 16.73 -7.40 5.90
C ARG A 229 18.21 -7.04 5.80
N GLN A 230 18.52 -5.76 5.80
CA GLN A 230 19.86 -5.22 5.91
C GLN A 230 20.03 -4.63 7.31
N SER A 231 20.64 -5.40 8.22
CA SER A 231 20.87 -4.98 9.61
C SER A 231 21.53 -3.59 9.68
N ALA A 232 21.23 -2.82 10.70
CA ALA A 232 21.89 -1.53 10.95
C ALA A 232 23.42 -1.63 10.97
N MET A 233 23.96 -2.79 11.39
CA MET A 233 25.40 -3.05 11.42
C MET A 233 26.07 -3.12 10.05
N THR A 234 25.30 -3.29 8.97
CA THR A 234 25.81 -3.29 7.59
C THR A 234 26.14 -1.89 7.09
N GLY A 235 25.76 -0.84 7.83
CA GLY A 235 25.90 0.56 7.41
C GLY A 235 24.81 1.06 6.48
N ILE A 236 23.67 0.33 6.35
CA ILE A 236 22.58 0.69 5.44
C ILE A 236 21.98 2.07 5.73
N PHE A 237 21.88 2.48 7.01
CA PHE A 237 21.38 3.81 7.37
C PHE A 237 22.39 4.91 7.07
N ASP A 238 23.68 4.65 7.21
CA ASP A 238 24.74 5.61 6.82
C ASP A 238 24.78 5.77 5.30
N PHE A 239 24.65 4.67 4.57
CA PHE A 239 24.46 4.69 3.11
C PHE A 239 23.27 5.57 2.74
N LEU A 240 22.09 5.32 3.33
CA LEU A 240 20.87 6.05 3.02
C LEU A 240 21.04 7.56 3.29
N LYS A 241 21.63 7.91 4.42
CA LYS A 241 21.89 9.30 4.82
C LYS A 241 22.86 10.03 3.86
N ALA A 242 23.92 9.34 3.39
CA ALA A 242 24.92 9.90 2.52
C ALA A 242 24.46 9.99 1.05
N PHE A 243 23.56 9.12 0.62
CA PHE A 243 23.15 8.97 -0.77
C PHE A 243 22.68 10.28 -1.43
N PRO A 244 21.83 11.13 -0.81
CA PRO A 244 21.39 12.38 -1.43
C PRO A 244 22.54 13.33 -1.77
N TYR A 245 23.57 13.36 -0.94
CA TYR A 245 24.73 14.19 -1.19
C TYR A 245 25.44 13.78 -2.47
N TYR A 246 25.83 12.50 -2.58
CA TYR A 246 26.53 12.00 -3.75
C TYR A 246 25.68 12.02 -5.02
N ALA A 247 24.38 11.76 -4.91
CA ALA A 247 23.46 11.88 -6.04
C ALA A 247 23.40 13.32 -6.58
N MET A 248 23.36 14.32 -5.70
CA MET A 248 23.36 15.73 -6.11
C MET A 248 24.70 16.18 -6.71
N GLU A 249 25.83 15.64 -6.24
CA GLU A 249 27.15 15.85 -6.88
C GLU A 249 27.17 15.34 -8.33
N GLN A 250 26.40 14.29 -8.62
CA GLN A 250 26.19 13.77 -9.98
C GLN A 250 25.04 14.49 -10.74
N SER A 251 24.61 15.66 -10.27
CA SER A 251 23.52 16.46 -10.87
C SER A 251 22.15 15.79 -10.89
N MET A 252 21.94 14.76 -10.06
CA MET A 252 20.65 14.13 -9.89
C MET A 252 19.77 14.92 -8.90
N GLY A 253 18.45 14.93 -9.14
CA GLY A 253 17.45 15.49 -8.24
C GLY A 253 16.47 14.41 -7.73
N PHE A 254 15.73 14.76 -6.70
CA PHE A 254 14.72 13.89 -6.10
C PHE A 254 13.35 14.50 -6.29
N MET A 255 12.36 13.66 -6.53
CA MET A 255 10.97 14.08 -6.78
C MET A 255 9.99 13.11 -6.19
N THR A 256 8.87 13.62 -5.71
CA THR A 256 7.72 12.77 -5.37
C THR A 256 6.99 12.30 -6.64
N PRO A 257 6.23 11.21 -6.59
CA PRO A 257 5.39 10.75 -7.69
C PRO A 257 4.48 11.84 -8.29
N SER A 258 3.86 12.65 -7.44
CA SER A 258 3.03 13.77 -7.87
C SER A 258 3.81 14.86 -8.61
N GLU A 259 5.05 15.11 -8.21
CA GLU A 259 5.94 16.06 -8.92
C GLU A 259 6.37 15.49 -10.27
N ILE A 260 6.72 14.20 -10.33
CA ILE A 260 7.07 13.49 -11.57
C ILE A 260 5.90 13.61 -12.57
N THR A 261 4.68 13.33 -12.12
CA THR A 261 3.51 13.38 -12.99
C THR A 261 3.18 14.79 -13.52
N LYS A 262 3.57 15.82 -12.80
CA LYS A 262 3.42 17.22 -13.26
C LYS A 262 4.52 17.61 -14.23
N LYS A 263 5.75 17.15 -14.00
CA LYS A 263 6.94 17.56 -14.76
C LYS A 263 7.08 16.82 -16.09
N PHE A 264 6.84 15.51 -16.11
CA PHE A 264 7.11 14.66 -17.28
C PHE A 264 5.81 14.20 -17.95
N ALA A 265 5.75 14.31 -19.26
CA ALA A 265 4.73 13.66 -20.07
C ALA A 265 5.04 12.14 -20.15
N ALA A 266 4.00 11.34 -20.38
CA ALA A 266 4.21 9.93 -20.67
C ALA A 266 4.90 9.78 -22.03
N THR A 267 5.94 8.97 -22.06
CA THR A 267 6.72 8.71 -23.28
C THR A 267 6.01 7.73 -24.20
N ASP A 268 5.36 6.74 -23.60
CA ASP A 268 4.65 5.68 -24.31
C ASP A 268 3.56 5.09 -23.42
N ALA A 269 2.77 4.15 -23.96
CA ALA A 269 1.79 3.39 -23.21
C ALA A 269 2.30 1.97 -22.92
N ILE A 270 1.90 1.42 -21.77
CA ILE A 270 2.10 0.00 -21.46
C ILE A 270 0.77 -0.74 -21.45
N VAL A 271 0.83 -2.01 -21.84
CA VAL A 271 -0.28 -2.96 -21.84
C VAL A 271 0.03 -4.05 -20.84
N VAL A 272 -0.83 -4.21 -19.85
CA VAL A 272 -0.67 -5.21 -18.79
C VAL A 272 -1.98 -5.97 -18.62
N PRO A 273 -2.23 -6.99 -19.46
CA PRO A 273 -3.52 -7.68 -19.50
C PRO A 273 -3.76 -8.64 -18.33
N TYR A 274 -2.72 -8.94 -17.55
CA TYR A 274 -2.78 -9.82 -16.39
C TYR A 274 -2.24 -9.12 -15.15
N PRO A 275 -2.69 -9.51 -13.94
CA PRO A 275 -2.14 -8.97 -12.71
C PRO A 275 -0.63 -9.13 -12.61
N LEU A 276 0.08 -8.01 -12.46
CA LEU A 276 1.52 -7.90 -12.30
C LEU A 276 1.81 -7.55 -10.86
N THR A 277 2.82 -8.15 -10.24
CA THR A 277 3.37 -7.79 -8.94
C THR A 277 4.89 -7.77 -8.96
N TRP A 278 5.55 -7.29 -7.91
CA TRP A 278 7.00 -7.41 -7.80
C TRP A 278 7.46 -8.78 -7.30
N ALA A 279 6.54 -9.55 -6.67
CA ALA A 279 6.84 -10.79 -6.00
C ALA A 279 7.19 -11.93 -6.97
N GLY A 280 8.07 -12.81 -6.51
CA GLY A 280 8.49 -13.99 -7.25
C GLY A 280 9.22 -13.71 -8.56
N GLU A 281 9.63 -14.78 -9.24
CA GLU A 281 10.35 -14.70 -10.52
C GLU A 281 9.42 -14.34 -11.67
N ALA A 282 8.20 -14.89 -11.67
CA ALA A 282 7.19 -14.65 -12.70
C ALA A 282 6.61 -13.22 -12.68
N LYS A 283 6.79 -12.49 -11.58
CA LYS A 283 6.23 -11.14 -11.38
C LYS A 283 4.71 -11.10 -11.55
N ASP A 284 4.03 -12.11 -11.07
CA ASP A 284 2.57 -12.27 -11.10
C ASP A 284 2.01 -12.54 -9.69
N LEU A 285 0.79 -13.04 -9.58
CA LEU A 285 0.14 -13.35 -8.31
C LEU A 285 0.45 -14.76 -7.77
N SER A 286 1.29 -15.57 -8.42
CA SER A 286 1.50 -16.98 -8.06
C SER A 286 2.03 -17.18 -6.64
N ILE A 287 2.71 -16.19 -6.05
CA ILE A 287 3.12 -16.22 -4.65
C ILE A 287 1.91 -16.21 -3.71
N TYR A 288 0.80 -15.59 -4.10
CA TYR A 288 -0.37 -15.34 -3.24
C TYR A 288 -1.60 -16.16 -3.62
N ASN A 289 -1.68 -16.69 -4.85
CA ASN A 289 -2.80 -17.50 -5.33
C ASN A 289 -2.39 -18.69 -6.19
N GLY A 290 -1.12 -19.09 -6.13
CA GLY A 290 -0.55 -20.10 -7.02
C GLY A 290 -0.85 -21.55 -6.63
N ASN A 291 -1.40 -21.81 -5.46
CA ASN A 291 -1.73 -23.16 -5.00
C ASN A 291 -3.19 -23.26 -4.52
N ASP A 292 -3.66 -24.50 -4.38
CA ASP A 292 -5.07 -24.80 -4.06
C ASP A 292 -5.47 -24.24 -2.67
N LEU A 293 -4.54 -24.22 -1.69
CA LEU A 293 -4.80 -23.70 -0.34
C LEU A 293 -5.11 -22.21 -0.38
N GLN A 294 -4.28 -21.46 -1.08
CA GLN A 294 -4.46 -20.01 -1.26
C GLN A 294 -5.75 -19.70 -2.03
N GLN A 295 -6.04 -20.46 -3.08
CA GLN A 295 -7.24 -20.25 -3.89
C GLN A 295 -8.52 -20.55 -3.10
N GLU A 296 -8.53 -21.62 -2.28
CA GLU A 296 -9.67 -21.94 -1.42
C GLU A 296 -9.90 -20.84 -0.37
N ALA A 297 -8.82 -20.37 0.27
CA ALA A 297 -8.90 -19.28 1.25
C ALA A 297 -9.48 -18.00 0.61
N LEU A 298 -8.94 -17.56 -0.52
CA LEU A 298 -9.39 -16.38 -1.24
C LEU A 298 -10.85 -16.49 -1.70
N GLN A 299 -11.23 -17.63 -2.27
CA GLN A 299 -12.60 -17.86 -2.72
C GLN A 299 -13.59 -17.72 -1.56
N LYS A 300 -13.33 -18.36 -0.42
CA LYS A 300 -14.20 -18.27 0.75
C LYS A 300 -14.22 -16.88 1.37
N LEU A 301 -13.06 -16.22 1.45
CA LEU A 301 -12.93 -14.87 2.01
C LEU A 301 -13.77 -13.84 1.24
N TYR A 302 -13.69 -13.84 -0.09
CA TYR A 302 -14.39 -12.85 -0.91
C TYR A 302 -15.83 -13.25 -1.28
N ALA A 303 -16.22 -14.52 -1.12
CA ALA A 303 -17.61 -14.96 -1.34
C ALA A 303 -18.62 -14.27 -0.43
N VAL A 304 -18.18 -13.75 0.72
CA VAL A 304 -19.06 -13.07 1.68
C VAL A 304 -18.97 -11.55 1.63
N ALA A 305 -18.18 -10.98 0.73
CA ALA A 305 -17.93 -9.54 0.64
C ALA A 305 -19.20 -8.70 0.69
N GLU A 306 -20.19 -9.00 -0.18
CA GLU A 306 -21.44 -8.25 -0.21
C GLU A 306 -22.21 -8.30 1.10
N ARG A 307 -22.23 -9.46 1.79
CA ARG A 307 -22.89 -9.61 3.08
C ARG A 307 -22.21 -8.81 4.18
N VAL A 308 -20.87 -8.83 4.21
CA VAL A 308 -20.11 -8.04 5.16
C VAL A 308 -20.34 -6.55 4.96
N HIS A 309 -20.41 -6.08 3.72
CA HIS A 309 -20.75 -4.67 3.43
C HIS A 309 -22.14 -4.27 3.95
N LEU A 310 -23.11 -5.19 3.89
CA LEU A 310 -24.47 -4.96 4.43
C LEU A 310 -24.52 -5.02 5.96
N CYS A 311 -23.55 -5.64 6.62
CA CYS A 311 -23.50 -5.78 8.07
C CYS A 311 -23.41 -4.43 8.77
N GLN A 312 -24.05 -4.29 9.94
CA GLN A 312 -23.95 -3.12 10.81
C GLN A 312 -22.88 -3.29 11.90
N ASP A 313 -22.43 -4.51 12.14
CA ASP A 313 -21.42 -4.83 13.14
C ASP A 313 -20.03 -4.35 12.67
N LYS A 314 -19.53 -3.31 13.35
CA LYS A 314 -18.22 -2.72 13.05
C LYS A 314 -17.07 -3.66 13.34
N ARG A 315 -17.20 -4.50 14.40
CA ARG A 315 -16.17 -5.46 14.77
C ARG A 315 -16.04 -6.53 13.69
N LEU A 316 -17.19 -7.07 13.22
CA LEU A 316 -17.19 -8.04 12.14
C LEU A 316 -16.57 -7.48 10.85
N LYS A 317 -16.86 -6.23 10.50
CA LYS A 317 -16.22 -5.56 9.35
C LYS A 317 -14.73 -5.39 9.52
N HIS A 318 -14.28 -5.04 10.71
CA HIS A 318 -12.85 -4.88 11.01
C HIS A 318 -12.13 -6.24 10.99
N ASP A 319 -12.72 -7.29 11.58
CA ASP A 319 -12.19 -8.65 11.52
C ASP A 319 -12.00 -9.10 10.06
N TRP A 320 -12.98 -8.81 9.19
CA TRP A 320 -12.87 -9.12 7.77
C TRP A 320 -11.77 -8.33 7.05
N LEU A 321 -11.57 -7.07 7.40
CA LEU A 321 -10.46 -6.26 6.87
C LEU A 321 -9.12 -6.92 7.18
N ILE A 322 -8.89 -7.32 8.44
CA ILE A 322 -7.62 -7.94 8.85
C ILE A 322 -7.44 -9.31 8.18
N LEU A 323 -8.50 -10.10 8.01
CA LEU A 323 -8.44 -11.38 7.29
C LEU A 323 -7.98 -11.25 5.84
N GLN A 324 -8.08 -10.05 5.24
CA GLN A 324 -7.66 -9.80 3.87
C GLN A 324 -6.17 -9.50 3.70
N ASP A 325 -5.38 -9.38 4.78
CA ASP A 325 -3.94 -9.11 4.68
C ASP A 325 -3.24 -10.19 3.84
N VAL A 326 -2.50 -9.75 2.83
CA VAL A 326 -1.84 -10.63 1.87
C VAL A 326 -0.80 -11.56 2.49
N ASN A 327 -0.25 -11.19 3.65
CA ASN A 327 0.77 -12.00 4.34
C ASN A 327 0.23 -13.37 4.74
N TYR A 328 -1.08 -13.49 5.09
CA TYR A 328 -1.66 -14.81 5.38
C TYR A 328 -1.62 -15.74 4.17
N LEU A 329 -1.79 -15.20 2.97
CA LEU A 329 -1.66 -15.97 1.73
C LEU A 329 -0.20 -16.33 1.46
N HIS A 330 0.74 -15.43 1.75
CA HIS A 330 2.16 -15.70 1.61
C HIS A 330 2.58 -16.87 2.51
N PHE A 331 2.14 -16.90 3.76
CA PHE A 331 2.44 -18.01 4.68
C PHE A 331 1.92 -19.38 4.20
N MET A 332 0.92 -19.40 3.31
CA MET A 332 0.40 -20.62 2.67
C MET A 332 1.17 -21.02 1.41
N ASN A 333 2.23 -20.30 1.04
CA ASN A 333 3.03 -20.64 -0.14
C ASN A 333 4.03 -21.76 0.18
N HIS A 334 4.11 -22.79 -0.69
CA HIS A 334 4.98 -23.94 -0.48
C HIS A 334 6.46 -23.69 -0.86
N ILE A 335 6.71 -22.69 -1.70
CA ILE A 335 8.04 -22.41 -2.26
C ILE A 335 8.73 -21.32 -1.45
N ASP A 336 7.98 -20.26 -1.16
CA ASP A 336 8.45 -19.11 -0.40
C ASP A 336 7.39 -18.75 0.64
N GLN A 337 7.60 -19.20 1.87
CA GLN A 337 6.69 -18.97 2.98
C GLN A 337 6.97 -17.65 3.71
N GLY A 338 8.11 -17.03 3.41
CA GLY A 338 8.57 -15.85 4.13
C GLY A 338 8.98 -16.13 5.57
N ASP A 339 9.09 -15.06 6.35
CA ASP A 339 9.34 -15.16 7.81
C ASP A 339 8.00 -15.35 8.54
N THR A 340 7.78 -16.56 9.05
CA THR A 340 6.51 -16.97 9.65
C THR A 340 6.74 -17.88 10.86
N GLN A 341 5.78 -17.85 11.80
CA GLN A 341 5.74 -18.76 12.96
C GLN A 341 5.21 -20.16 12.63
N PHE A 342 4.62 -20.37 11.45
CA PHE A 342 4.04 -21.64 11.07
C PHE A 342 5.11 -22.62 10.60
N GLU A 343 4.99 -23.90 11.00
CA GLU A 343 5.93 -24.95 10.62
C GLU A 343 5.81 -25.32 9.13
N SER A 344 4.62 -25.14 8.56
CA SER A 344 4.36 -25.43 7.15
C SER A 344 3.27 -24.54 6.57
N ALA A 345 3.21 -24.46 5.25
CA ALA A 345 2.13 -23.79 4.53
C ALA A 345 0.75 -24.38 4.85
N TYR A 346 0.70 -25.68 5.14
CA TYR A 346 -0.55 -26.35 5.53
C TYR A 346 -0.99 -25.93 6.94
N ASP A 347 -0.08 -25.77 7.88
CA ASP A 347 -0.40 -25.29 9.24
C ASP A 347 -0.92 -23.86 9.20
N ALA A 348 -0.29 -22.99 8.39
CA ALA A 348 -0.78 -21.65 8.14
C ALA A 348 -2.20 -21.65 7.57
N PHE A 349 -2.45 -22.52 6.58
CA PHE A 349 -3.78 -22.69 5.99
C PHE A 349 -4.82 -23.16 6.99
N ILE A 350 -4.52 -24.19 7.78
CA ILE A 350 -5.46 -24.72 8.78
C ILE A 350 -5.79 -23.67 9.83
N ASN A 351 -4.79 -22.94 10.33
CA ASN A 351 -5.02 -21.85 11.27
C ASN A 351 -5.93 -20.78 10.69
N TYR A 352 -5.62 -20.30 9.50
CA TYR A 352 -6.41 -19.30 8.80
C TYR A 352 -7.84 -19.78 8.55
N MET A 353 -8.02 -21.00 8.05
CA MET A 353 -9.33 -21.57 7.73
C MET A 353 -10.21 -21.83 8.95
N ASN A 354 -9.61 -22.13 10.11
CA ASN A 354 -10.35 -22.24 11.35
C ASN A 354 -10.97 -20.89 11.73
N ILE A 355 -10.18 -19.82 11.67
CA ILE A 355 -10.64 -18.46 11.96
C ILE A 355 -11.66 -18.01 10.93
N LEU A 356 -11.37 -18.20 9.65
CA LEU A 356 -12.28 -17.84 8.57
C LEU A 356 -13.62 -18.60 8.68
N SER A 357 -13.61 -19.88 9.09
CA SER A 357 -14.84 -20.66 9.25
C SER A 357 -15.70 -20.12 10.38
N ASP A 358 -15.13 -19.74 11.52
CA ASP A 358 -15.84 -19.09 12.61
C ASP A 358 -16.39 -17.73 12.17
N PHE A 359 -15.57 -16.94 11.47
CA PHE A 359 -16.01 -15.66 10.90
C PHE A 359 -17.19 -15.83 9.92
N LEU A 360 -17.13 -16.81 9.03
CA LEU A 360 -18.21 -17.10 8.07
C LEU A 360 -19.51 -17.50 8.77
N GLN A 361 -19.43 -18.27 9.87
CA GLN A 361 -20.59 -18.59 10.69
C GLN A 361 -21.21 -17.33 11.28
N ARG A 362 -20.43 -16.39 11.83
CA ARG A 362 -20.92 -15.11 12.35
C ARG A 362 -21.62 -14.28 11.25
N VAL A 363 -21.07 -14.28 10.04
CA VAL A 363 -21.70 -13.61 8.88
C VAL A 363 -23.04 -14.27 8.54
N GLU A 364 -23.10 -15.62 8.54
CA GLU A 364 -24.34 -16.36 8.24
C GLU A 364 -25.43 -16.15 9.31
N GLU A 365 -25.07 -16.06 10.58
CA GLU A 365 -26.01 -15.75 11.66
C GLU A 365 -26.67 -14.38 11.49
N GLN A 366 -25.93 -13.40 10.98
CA GLN A 366 -26.48 -12.06 10.70
C GLN A 366 -27.25 -12.01 9.38
N TYR A 367 -26.83 -12.75 8.36
CA TYR A 367 -27.40 -12.74 7.00
C TYR A 367 -27.51 -14.16 6.44
N PRO A 368 -28.49 -14.98 6.94
CA PRO A 368 -28.66 -16.36 6.46
C PRO A 368 -29.00 -16.42 4.97
N THR A 369 -28.36 -17.35 4.26
CA THR A 369 -28.51 -17.56 2.81
C THR A 369 -29.72 -18.39 2.44
N THR A 370 -30.93 -17.98 2.81
CA THR A 370 -32.17 -18.59 2.26
C THR A 370 -32.75 -17.69 1.18
N ILE A 371 -33.41 -18.27 0.18
CA ILE A 371 -34.07 -17.55 -0.95
C ILE A 371 -34.97 -16.40 -0.45
N LYS A 372 -35.57 -16.54 0.71
CA LYS A 372 -36.37 -15.48 1.36
C LYS A 372 -35.55 -14.30 1.86
N ASN A 373 -34.22 -14.47 2.03
CA ASN A 373 -33.32 -13.44 2.53
C ASN A 373 -32.56 -12.73 1.41
N GLU A 374 -32.52 -13.25 0.19
CA GLU A 374 -31.96 -12.53 -0.97
C GLU A 374 -32.76 -11.26 -1.25
N GLU A 375 -34.08 -11.33 -1.24
CA GLU A 375 -34.98 -10.14 -1.37
C GLU A 375 -34.75 -9.14 -0.22
N LEU A 376 -34.57 -9.65 1.00
CA LEU A 376 -34.28 -8.81 2.17
C LEU A 376 -32.88 -8.15 2.04
N ASN A 377 -31.90 -8.87 1.56
CA ASN A 377 -30.54 -8.36 1.34
C ASN A 377 -30.51 -7.28 0.23
N GLU A 378 -31.26 -7.45 -0.85
CA GLU A 378 -31.43 -6.41 -1.88
C GLU A 378 -32.13 -5.17 -1.33
N LEU A 379 -33.11 -5.36 -0.47
CA LEU A 379 -33.79 -4.24 0.20
C LEU A 379 -32.85 -3.50 1.15
N LEU A 380 -32.04 -4.21 1.95
CA LEU A 380 -31.05 -3.64 2.85
C LEU A 380 -29.97 -2.90 2.08
N LYS A 381 -29.49 -3.44 0.95
CA LYS A 381 -28.55 -2.77 0.04
C LYS A 381 -29.12 -1.45 -0.50
N THR A 382 -30.41 -1.46 -0.82
CA THR A 382 -31.11 -0.25 -1.29
C THR A 382 -31.21 0.80 -0.18
N ILE A 383 -31.53 0.38 1.04
CA ILE A 383 -31.61 1.25 2.22
C ILE A 383 -30.24 1.87 2.51
N GLN A 384 -29.16 1.09 2.54
CA GLN A 384 -27.82 1.61 2.77
C GLN A 384 -27.39 2.61 1.70
N ASN A 385 -27.70 2.37 0.44
CA ASN A 385 -27.39 3.31 -0.64
C ASN A 385 -28.15 4.62 -0.46
N GLN A 386 -29.40 4.56 -0.02
CA GLN A 386 -30.21 5.73 0.30
C GLN A 386 -29.66 6.49 1.52
N GLU A 387 -29.22 5.80 2.56
CA GLU A 387 -28.59 6.41 3.74
C GLU A 387 -27.29 7.15 3.37
N LYS A 388 -26.40 6.53 2.56
CA LYS A 388 -25.18 7.17 2.04
C LYS A 388 -25.50 8.43 1.23
N GLU A 389 -26.57 8.40 0.44
CA GLU A 389 -27.01 9.56 -0.36
C GLU A 389 -27.60 10.66 0.53
N ILE A 390 -28.37 10.30 1.54
CA ILE A 390 -28.89 11.24 2.55
C ILE A 390 -27.74 11.91 3.30
N GLU A 391 -26.75 11.16 3.79
CA GLU A 391 -25.57 11.76 4.45
C GLU A 391 -24.82 12.74 3.53
N LYS A 392 -24.67 12.39 2.27
CA LYS A 392 -24.03 13.25 1.27
C LYS A 392 -24.80 14.56 1.06
N LEU A 393 -26.12 14.44 0.94
CA LEU A 393 -27.02 15.58 0.78
C LEU A 393 -27.07 16.46 2.04
N GLU A 394 -27.04 15.86 3.23
CA GLU A 394 -26.96 16.60 4.48
C GLU A 394 -25.63 17.38 4.64
N LYS A 395 -24.52 16.77 4.23
CA LYS A 395 -23.20 17.47 4.21
C LYS A 395 -23.26 18.68 3.24
N GLN A 396 -23.81 18.50 2.05
CA GLN A 396 -23.99 19.59 1.08
C GLN A 396 -24.91 20.69 1.62
N LEU A 397 -26.01 20.31 2.26
CA LEU A 397 -26.93 21.28 2.90
C LEU A 397 -26.25 22.07 4.04
N LYS A 398 -25.40 21.43 4.84
CA LYS A 398 -24.62 22.11 5.89
C LYS A 398 -23.63 23.10 5.29
N GLU A 399 -23.00 22.77 4.18
CA GLU A 399 -22.06 23.66 3.45
C GLU A 399 -22.81 24.87 2.85
N ILE A 400 -23.93 24.63 2.17
CA ILE A 400 -24.76 25.70 1.60
C ILE A 400 -25.26 26.65 2.71
N LYS A 401 -25.73 26.12 3.84
CA LYS A 401 -26.15 26.92 4.99
C LYS A 401 -25.03 27.75 5.58
N LYS A 402 -23.79 27.23 5.61
CA LYS A 402 -22.60 28.00 6.05
C LYS A 402 -22.24 29.13 5.07
N THR A 403 -22.36 28.86 3.79
CA THR A 403 -22.09 29.83 2.72
C THR A 403 -23.13 30.94 2.70
N THR A 404 -24.39 30.60 2.84
CA THR A 404 -25.51 31.56 2.89
C THR A 404 -25.42 32.46 4.11
N LYS A 405 -25.08 31.92 5.31
CA LYS A 405 -24.83 32.74 6.51
C LYS A 405 -23.66 33.70 6.35
N LYS A 406 -22.59 33.29 5.66
CA LYS A 406 -21.44 34.18 5.36
C LYS A 406 -21.80 35.30 4.38
N THR A 407 -22.74 35.02 3.47
CA THR A 407 -23.17 35.99 2.46
C THR A 407 -24.18 37.00 3.04
N CYS A 408 -25.06 36.57 3.95
CA CYS A 408 -25.94 37.49 4.68
C CYS A 408 -25.19 38.41 5.63
N ALA A 409 -24.23 37.88 6.40
CA ALA A 409 -23.40 38.66 7.31
C ALA A 409 -22.51 39.72 6.58
N LYS A 410 -22.19 39.52 5.30
CA LYS A 410 -21.48 40.52 4.47
C LYS A 410 -22.40 41.57 3.86
N LYS A 411 -23.71 41.39 3.88
CA LYS A 411 -24.68 42.39 3.38
C LYS A 411 -25.19 43.34 4.50
N GLU A 412 -25.00 42.99 5.76
CA GLU A 412 -25.37 43.84 6.91
C GLU A 412 -24.23 44.80 7.33
N VAL A 413 -23.06 44.74 6.71
CA VAL A 413 -21.86 45.58 7.00
C VAL A 413 -21.55 46.53 5.81
N LYS A 414 -22.52 46.75 4.92
CA LYS A 414 -22.51 47.80 3.93
C LYS A 414 -23.77 48.62 4.16
#